data_60ebca3018ec9009b96c87e7702706bb
#
_entry.id   60ebca3018ec9009b96c87e7702706bb
#
_cell.length_a   1.000
_cell.length_b   1.000
_cell.length_c   1.000
_cell.angle_alpha   90.00
_cell.angle_beta   90.00
_cell.angle_gamma   90.00
#
_symmetry.space_group_name_H-M   'P 1'
#
loop_
_entity.id
_entity.type
_entity.pdbx_description
1 polymer ?
#
loop_
_entity_poly.entity_id
_entity_poly.type
_entity_poly.pdbx_seq_one_letter_code
_entity_poly.pdbx_strand_id
1 'polypeptide(L)'
;ITDLEAFRKEQNKIVEKQKLDVKITPVVFIMKAVAKALEAFPRFNSSISEDGQKLTIKKYINIGVAVDTPNGLVVPVFKNVNKKGIIELSRELMEVSKKAREGKLTGSDMQGGCFTISSLGGIGTTHFTPIVNAPEVAILGVSKSEMAPVWNGKEFAPRLMLPLSLSFDHRVIDGADGARFLSYINGVLADIRRLVM
;
A
#
# COMPACT_ATOMS: atom_id res chain seq x y z
N ILE A 1 -7.06 -7.99 -9.55
CA ILE A 1 -6.79 -6.59 -9.98
C ILE A 1 -6.88 -6.41 -11.52
N THR A 2 -7.60 -7.29 -12.24
CA THR A 2 -7.66 -7.26 -13.71
C THR A 2 -8.18 -5.91 -14.23
N ASP A 3 -9.31 -5.45 -13.68
CA ASP A 3 -9.96 -4.23 -14.13
C ASP A 3 -9.21 -2.96 -13.67
N LEU A 4 -8.64 -3.00 -12.47
CA LEU A 4 -7.77 -1.93 -11.96
C LEU A 4 -6.54 -1.74 -12.86
N GLU A 5 -5.90 -2.82 -13.28
CA GLU A 5 -4.71 -2.74 -14.14
C GLU A 5 -5.05 -2.26 -15.56
N ALA A 6 -6.20 -2.65 -16.09
CA ALA A 6 -6.71 -2.11 -17.36
C ALA A 6 -6.94 -0.59 -17.24
N PHE A 7 -7.64 -0.15 -16.20
CA PHE A 7 -7.87 1.27 -15.91
C PHE A 7 -6.56 2.04 -15.75
N ARG A 8 -5.63 1.53 -14.95
CA ARG A 8 -4.32 2.17 -14.75
C ARG A 8 -3.56 2.38 -16.07
N LYS A 9 -3.55 1.38 -16.95
CA LYS A 9 -2.91 1.47 -18.26
C LYS A 9 -3.57 2.53 -19.15
N GLU A 10 -4.90 2.60 -19.12
CA GLU A 10 -5.65 3.62 -19.85
C GLU A 10 -5.32 5.03 -19.31
N GLN A 11 -5.33 5.21 -17.99
CA GLN A 11 -5.00 6.50 -17.38
C GLN A 11 -3.57 6.94 -17.69
N ASN A 12 -2.60 6.04 -17.72
CA ASN A 12 -1.24 6.38 -18.13
C ASN A 12 -1.16 6.90 -19.59
N LYS A 13 -1.97 6.34 -20.52
CA LYS A 13 -2.05 6.87 -21.89
C LYS A 13 -2.64 8.28 -21.93
N ILE A 14 -3.63 8.57 -21.07
CA ILE A 14 -4.25 9.91 -20.98
C ILE A 14 -3.23 10.92 -20.42
N VAL A 15 -2.56 10.57 -19.35
CA VAL A 15 -1.51 11.38 -18.71
C VAL A 15 -0.39 11.71 -19.70
N GLU A 16 0.05 10.73 -20.49
CA GLU A 16 1.06 10.91 -21.54
C GLU A 16 0.58 11.88 -22.64
N LYS A 17 -0.65 11.71 -23.13
CA LYS A 17 -1.27 12.62 -24.11
C LYS A 17 -1.38 14.06 -23.59
N GLN A 18 -1.67 14.22 -22.31
CA GLN A 18 -1.75 15.53 -21.64
C GLN A 18 -0.36 16.11 -21.29
N LYS A 19 0.72 15.39 -21.61
CA LYS A 19 2.12 15.77 -21.29
C LYS A 19 2.33 16.07 -19.80
N LEU A 20 1.61 15.38 -18.95
CA LEU A 20 1.84 15.40 -17.51
C LEU A 20 3.05 14.50 -17.20
N ASP A 21 4.07 15.08 -16.57
CA ASP A 21 5.25 14.31 -16.16
C ASP A 21 4.94 13.50 -14.90
N VAL A 22 4.11 12.45 -15.08
CA VAL A 22 3.72 11.54 -14.00
C VAL A 22 3.47 10.14 -14.53
N LYS A 23 3.85 9.13 -13.75
CA LYS A 23 3.58 7.71 -14.04
C LYS A 23 2.77 7.10 -12.91
N ILE A 24 1.56 6.65 -13.24
CA ILE A 24 0.67 6.00 -12.29
C ILE A 24 1.09 4.53 -12.13
N THR A 25 1.55 4.15 -10.95
CA THR A 25 1.97 2.79 -10.60
C THR A 25 0.87 2.07 -9.80
N PRO A 26 0.86 0.72 -9.76
CA PRO A 26 -0.10 -0.03 -8.93
C PRO A 26 -0.03 0.35 -7.45
N VAL A 27 1.15 0.69 -6.95
CA VAL A 27 1.38 1.05 -5.54
C VAL A 27 0.50 2.22 -5.10
N VAL A 28 0.24 3.21 -5.97
CA VAL A 28 -0.60 4.36 -5.63
C VAL A 28 -2.04 3.95 -5.32
N PHE A 29 -2.60 3.00 -6.07
CA PHE A 29 -3.92 2.44 -5.79
C PHE A 29 -3.93 1.64 -4.48
N ILE A 30 -2.86 0.89 -4.23
CA ILE A 30 -2.71 0.14 -2.97
C ILE A 30 -2.62 1.11 -1.79
N MET A 31 -1.87 2.21 -1.90
CA MET A 31 -1.82 3.26 -0.88
C MET A 31 -3.21 3.84 -0.58
N LYS A 32 -4.00 4.12 -1.60
CA LYS A 32 -5.39 4.62 -1.43
C LYS A 32 -6.30 3.57 -0.80
N ALA A 33 -6.20 2.31 -1.20
CA ALA A 33 -6.98 1.23 -0.61
C ALA A 33 -6.63 1.00 0.86
N VAL A 34 -5.33 1.03 1.21
CA VAL A 34 -4.85 0.96 2.59
C VAL A 34 -5.32 2.18 3.39
N ALA A 35 -5.22 3.39 2.85
CA ALA A 35 -5.69 4.59 3.54
C ALA A 35 -7.18 4.49 3.89
N LYS A 36 -8.02 4.02 2.97
CA LYS A 36 -9.44 3.78 3.20
C LYS A 36 -9.68 2.67 4.24
N ALA A 37 -8.89 1.60 4.19
CA ALA A 37 -8.97 0.54 5.18
C ALA A 37 -8.58 1.02 6.60
N LEU A 38 -7.58 1.90 6.73
CA LEU A 38 -7.20 2.49 8.03
C LEU A 38 -8.28 3.40 8.61
N GLU A 39 -9.10 4.04 7.79
CA GLU A 39 -10.30 4.77 8.24
C GLU A 39 -11.38 3.83 8.77
N ALA A 40 -11.62 2.72 8.08
CA ALA A 40 -12.61 1.72 8.47
C ALA A 40 -12.18 0.86 9.68
N PHE A 41 -10.87 0.67 9.86
CA PHE A 41 -10.27 -0.17 10.90
C PHE A 41 -9.23 0.63 11.72
N PRO A 42 -9.63 1.57 12.58
CA PRO A 42 -8.72 2.50 13.26
C PRO A 42 -7.65 1.83 14.13
N ARG A 43 -7.88 0.60 14.57
CA ARG A 43 -6.91 -0.18 15.35
C ARG A 43 -5.61 -0.44 14.58
N PHE A 44 -5.68 -0.58 13.25
CA PHE A 44 -4.51 -0.69 12.38
C PHE A 44 -3.73 0.61 12.23
N ASN A 45 -4.37 1.75 12.55
CA ASN A 45 -3.78 3.08 12.53
C ASN A 45 -3.32 3.51 13.94
N SER A 46 -2.58 2.66 14.61
CA SER A 46 -2.19 2.87 16.00
C SER A 46 -0.72 2.55 16.26
N SER A 47 -0.27 2.84 17.47
CA SER A 47 1.00 2.39 18.02
C SER A 47 0.80 1.99 19.49
N ILE A 48 1.52 0.94 19.91
CA ILE A 48 1.52 0.47 21.29
C ILE A 48 2.77 1.01 22.02
N SER A 49 2.63 1.39 23.28
CA SER A 49 3.76 1.80 24.11
C SER A 49 4.70 0.62 24.40
N GLU A 50 5.95 0.90 24.74
CA GLU A 50 6.97 -0.13 25.01
C GLU A 50 6.55 -1.09 26.14
N ASP A 51 5.89 -0.56 27.19
CA ASP A 51 5.36 -1.34 28.30
C ASP A 51 4.05 -2.11 27.95
N GLY A 52 3.52 -1.93 26.73
CA GLY A 52 2.31 -2.57 26.27
C GLY A 52 1.01 -2.07 26.92
N GLN A 53 1.06 -1.03 27.76
CA GLN A 53 -0.09 -0.59 28.55
C GLN A 53 -0.94 0.45 27.86
N LYS A 54 -0.44 1.11 26.82
CA LYS A 54 -1.12 2.22 26.14
C LYS A 54 -1.15 2.02 24.63
N LEU A 55 -2.36 2.06 24.06
CA LEU A 55 -2.58 2.08 22.62
C LEU A 55 -2.94 3.50 22.18
N THR A 56 -2.15 4.06 21.27
CA THR A 56 -2.40 5.39 20.70
C THR A 56 -2.96 5.25 19.29
N ILE A 57 -4.25 5.56 19.11
CA ILE A 57 -4.90 5.60 17.79
C ILE A 57 -4.61 6.95 17.14
N LYS A 58 -4.06 6.93 15.92
CA LYS A 58 -3.71 8.13 15.17
C LYS A 58 -4.91 8.64 14.39
N LYS A 59 -5.04 9.98 14.29
CA LYS A 59 -6.13 10.64 13.53
C LYS A 59 -5.71 11.06 12.11
N TYR A 60 -4.42 10.94 11.80
CA TYR A 60 -3.86 11.18 10.48
C TYR A 60 -3.48 9.85 9.82
N ILE A 61 -3.43 9.83 8.49
CA ILE A 61 -3.11 8.62 7.73
C ILE A 61 -1.87 8.88 6.88
N ASN A 62 -0.74 8.44 7.40
CA ASN A 62 0.57 8.53 6.78
C ASN A 62 1.06 7.11 6.46
N ILE A 63 1.40 6.85 5.20
CA ILE A 63 1.79 5.52 4.76
C ILE A 63 3.25 5.51 4.37
N GLY A 64 4.03 4.65 5.01
CA GLY A 64 5.38 4.32 4.61
C GLY A 64 5.38 3.40 3.39
N VAL A 65 6.26 3.65 2.44
CA VAL A 65 6.46 2.74 1.30
C VAL A 65 7.94 2.36 1.26
N ALA A 66 8.22 1.06 1.39
CA ALA A 66 9.59 0.56 1.36
C ALA A 66 10.21 0.75 -0.04
N VAL A 67 11.39 1.34 -0.08
CA VAL A 67 12.17 1.61 -1.30
C VAL A 67 13.55 0.97 -1.15
N ASP A 68 13.88 0.08 -2.08
CA ASP A 68 15.21 -0.49 -2.20
C ASP A 68 16.17 0.54 -2.83
N THR A 69 17.33 0.71 -2.19
CA THR A 69 18.36 1.65 -2.64
C THR A 69 19.74 0.98 -2.62
N PRO A 70 20.74 1.53 -3.33
CA PRO A 70 22.10 1.01 -3.27
C PRO A 70 22.71 0.95 -1.86
N ASN A 71 22.20 1.78 -0.94
CA ASN A 71 22.68 1.86 0.44
C ASN A 71 21.78 1.08 1.43
N GLY A 72 20.85 0.25 0.94
CA GLY A 72 19.91 -0.53 1.74
C GLY A 72 18.48 -0.05 1.64
N LEU A 73 17.61 -0.66 2.44
CA LEU A 73 16.18 -0.38 2.45
C LEU A 73 15.88 0.88 3.27
N VAL A 74 15.07 1.77 2.70
CA VAL A 74 14.54 2.96 3.38
C VAL A 74 13.00 2.98 3.27
N VAL A 75 12.34 3.61 4.24
CA VAL A 75 10.87 3.68 4.28
C VAL A 75 10.42 5.14 4.37
N PRO A 76 10.42 5.87 3.24
CA PRO A 76 9.84 7.22 3.21
C PRO A 76 8.34 7.19 3.48
N VAL A 77 7.84 8.25 4.13
CA VAL A 77 6.48 8.37 4.63
C VAL A 77 5.70 9.41 3.81
N PHE A 78 4.62 8.95 3.18
CA PHE A 78 3.66 9.77 2.45
C PHE A 78 2.57 10.26 3.41
N LYS A 79 2.53 11.57 3.63
CA LYS A 79 1.64 12.18 4.64
C LYS A 79 0.24 12.42 4.08
N ASN A 80 -0.79 12.21 4.92
CA ASN A 80 -2.20 12.47 4.60
C ASN A 80 -2.68 11.80 3.29
N VAL A 81 -2.35 10.54 3.09
CA VAL A 81 -2.64 9.80 1.85
C VAL A 81 -4.14 9.76 1.53
N ASN A 82 -5.00 9.71 2.55
CA ASN A 82 -6.45 9.76 2.38
C ASN A 82 -6.95 11.07 1.69
N LYS A 83 -6.27 12.19 1.89
CA LYS A 83 -6.63 13.50 1.36
C LYS A 83 -6.10 13.79 -0.05
N LYS A 84 -5.15 12.98 -0.54
CA LYS A 84 -4.49 13.17 -1.83
C LYS A 84 -5.14 12.35 -2.94
N GLY A 85 -5.17 12.93 -4.14
CA GLY A 85 -5.61 12.24 -5.36
C GLY A 85 -4.53 11.31 -5.94
N ILE A 86 -4.94 10.43 -6.88
CA ILE A 86 -4.04 9.47 -7.55
C ILE A 86 -2.89 10.16 -8.26
N ILE A 87 -3.15 11.26 -8.99
CA ILE A 87 -2.12 12.00 -9.75
C ILE A 87 -1.12 12.66 -8.81
N GLU A 88 -1.60 13.28 -7.73
CA GLU A 88 -0.75 13.90 -6.72
C GLU A 88 0.16 12.88 -6.04
N LEU A 89 -0.40 11.75 -5.57
CA LEU A 89 0.37 10.66 -4.98
C LEU A 89 1.36 10.04 -5.96
N SER A 90 1.01 9.94 -7.25
CA SER A 90 1.91 9.41 -8.28
C SER A 90 3.12 10.32 -8.47
N ARG A 91 2.92 11.64 -8.48
CA ARG A 91 4.01 12.62 -8.57
C ARG A 91 4.91 12.56 -7.34
N GLU A 92 4.31 12.60 -6.15
CA GLU A 92 5.03 12.49 -4.88
C GLU A 92 5.84 11.18 -4.80
N LEU A 93 5.26 10.05 -5.24
CA LEU A 93 5.94 8.76 -5.26
C LEU A 93 7.17 8.77 -6.17
N MET A 94 7.08 9.38 -7.34
CA MET A 94 8.22 9.52 -8.27
C MET A 94 9.33 10.38 -7.66
N GLU A 95 8.99 11.55 -7.09
CA GLU A 95 9.95 12.46 -6.46
C GLU A 95 10.65 11.81 -5.26
N VAL A 96 9.86 11.22 -4.34
CA VAL A 96 10.39 10.58 -3.14
C VAL A 96 11.25 9.36 -3.51
N SER A 97 10.82 8.54 -4.47
CA SER A 97 11.60 7.38 -4.94
C SER A 97 12.92 7.79 -5.59
N LYS A 98 12.95 8.93 -6.29
CA LYS A 98 14.18 9.52 -6.84
C LYS A 98 15.11 9.97 -5.73
N LYS A 99 14.61 10.77 -4.77
CA LYS A 99 15.38 11.22 -3.59
C LYS A 99 15.95 10.05 -2.81
N ALA A 100 15.16 8.97 -2.62
CA ALA A 100 15.60 7.76 -1.92
C ALA A 100 16.82 7.13 -2.61
N ARG A 101 16.73 6.89 -3.93
CA ARG A 101 17.83 6.28 -4.69
C ARG A 101 19.07 7.16 -4.78
N GLU A 102 18.90 8.48 -4.73
CA GLU A 102 20.00 9.45 -4.69
C GLU A 102 20.58 9.66 -3.28
N GLY A 103 20.06 8.98 -2.25
CA GLY A 103 20.49 9.14 -0.86
C GLY A 103 20.17 10.50 -0.25
N LYS A 104 19.17 11.21 -0.78
CA LYS A 104 18.79 12.58 -0.40
C LYS A 104 17.59 12.66 0.55
N LEU A 105 17.11 11.52 1.06
CA LEU A 105 16.06 11.52 2.09
C LEU A 105 16.61 12.05 3.41
N THR A 106 15.80 12.87 4.07
CA THR A 106 16.07 13.38 5.42
C THR A 106 15.38 12.52 6.48
N GLY A 107 15.78 12.65 7.74
CA GLY A 107 15.09 11.97 8.84
C GLY A 107 13.60 12.31 8.92
N SER A 108 13.21 13.55 8.57
CA SER A 108 11.80 13.96 8.54
C SER A 108 10.98 13.31 7.44
N ASP A 109 11.62 12.84 6.36
CA ASP A 109 10.95 12.12 5.28
C ASP A 109 10.57 10.68 5.69
N MET A 110 11.21 10.15 6.73
CA MET A 110 11.03 8.76 7.22
C MET A 110 10.28 8.68 8.55
N GLN A 111 9.76 9.80 9.07
CA GLN A 111 9.10 9.85 10.37
C GLN A 111 7.59 10.11 10.26
N GLY A 112 6.87 9.65 11.30
CA GLY A 112 5.43 9.90 11.44
C GLY A 112 4.56 8.94 10.63
N GLY A 113 5.09 7.79 10.22
CA GLY A 113 4.34 6.70 9.60
C GLY A 113 3.29 6.11 10.53
N CYS A 114 2.25 5.57 9.94
CA CYS A 114 1.16 4.87 10.62
C CYS A 114 1.08 3.41 10.23
N PHE A 115 1.45 3.12 9.01
CA PHE A 115 1.36 1.81 8.37
C PHE A 115 2.35 1.75 7.21
N THR A 116 2.99 0.62 7.02
CA THR A 116 3.98 0.45 5.94
C THR A 116 3.48 -0.50 4.85
N ILE A 117 3.83 -0.19 3.59
CA ILE A 117 3.67 -1.08 2.44
C ILE A 117 5.06 -1.48 1.95
N SER A 118 5.31 -2.78 1.88
CA SER A 118 6.51 -3.36 1.26
C SER A 118 6.14 -4.07 -0.03
N SER A 119 6.71 -3.65 -1.16
CA SER A 119 6.39 -4.22 -2.47
C SER A 119 7.63 -4.85 -3.09
N LEU A 120 7.63 -6.18 -3.20
CA LEU A 120 8.68 -6.99 -3.82
C LEU A 120 8.26 -7.58 -5.18
N GLY A 121 7.07 -7.26 -5.64
CA GLY A 121 6.54 -7.75 -6.93
C GLY A 121 7.41 -7.37 -8.13
N GLY A 122 8.05 -6.20 -8.09
CA GLY A 122 8.97 -5.74 -9.13
C GLY A 122 10.26 -6.56 -9.22
N ILE A 123 10.67 -7.22 -8.14
CA ILE A 123 11.83 -8.12 -8.08
C ILE A 123 11.45 -9.54 -8.52
N GLY A 124 10.15 -9.86 -8.53
CA GLY A 124 9.65 -11.18 -8.95
C GLY A 124 9.20 -12.08 -7.82
N THR A 125 9.22 -11.62 -6.57
CA THR A 125 8.78 -12.39 -5.39
C THR A 125 7.29 -12.70 -5.46
N THR A 126 6.94 -13.97 -5.37
CA THR A 126 5.54 -14.45 -5.45
C THR A 126 4.84 -14.43 -4.10
N HIS A 127 5.56 -14.72 -3.01
CA HIS A 127 5.07 -14.69 -1.64
C HIS A 127 6.19 -14.32 -0.66
N PHE A 128 5.91 -13.50 0.33
CA PHE A 128 6.83 -13.21 1.44
C PHE A 128 6.04 -12.72 2.65
N THR A 129 6.66 -12.75 3.81
CA THR A 129 6.10 -12.24 5.05
C THR A 129 6.89 -11.00 5.46
N PRO A 130 6.33 -9.79 5.37
CA PRO A 130 7.00 -8.58 5.79
C PRO A 130 7.13 -8.53 7.32
N ILE A 131 8.16 -7.86 7.82
CA ILE A 131 8.36 -7.63 9.25
C ILE A 131 7.79 -6.25 9.61
N VAL A 132 7.00 -6.19 10.69
CA VAL A 132 6.37 -4.94 11.16
C VAL A 132 7.43 -3.90 11.50
N ASN A 133 7.24 -2.68 11.01
CA ASN A 133 8.13 -1.55 11.23
C ASN A 133 7.71 -0.79 12.51
N ALA A 134 8.25 -1.16 13.65
CA ALA A 134 7.92 -0.50 14.93
C ALA A 134 8.13 1.03 14.86
N PRO A 135 7.28 1.85 15.48
CA PRO A 135 6.17 1.53 16.39
C PRO A 135 4.82 1.30 15.71
N GLU A 136 4.78 1.07 14.42
CA GLU A 136 3.57 0.68 13.70
C GLU A 136 3.13 -0.72 14.16
N VAL A 137 1.83 -1.01 14.02
CA VAL A 137 1.26 -2.30 14.46
C VAL A 137 1.01 -3.28 13.31
N ALA A 138 1.16 -2.84 12.06
CA ALA A 138 0.96 -3.71 10.91
C ALA A 138 1.71 -3.22 9.67
N ILE A 139 1.97 -4.15 8.75
CA ILE A 139 2.61 -3.93 7.45
C ILE A 139 1.97 -4.81 6.38
N LEU A 140 1.77 -4.25 5.18
CA LEU A 140 1.26 -4.97 4.02
C LEU A 140 2.40 -5.35 3.08
N GLY A 141 2.55 -6.64 2.81
CA GLY A 141 3.41 -7.18 1.77
C GLY A 141 2.65 -7.30 0.44
N VAL A 142 3.26 -6.83 -0.63
CA VAL A 142 2.73 -6.87 -2.00
C VAL A 142 3.69 -7.65 -2.87
N SER A 143 3.24 -8.79 -3.38
CA SER A 143 4.03 -9.69 -4.21
C SER A 143 3.76 -9.46 -5.71
N LYS A 144 4.42 -10.25 -6.56
CA LYS A 144 4.24 -10.20 -8.00
C LYS A 144 2.83 -10.62 -8.40
N SER A 145 2.18 -9.82 -9.22
CA SER A 145 0.89 -10.20 -9.80
C SER A 145 1.07 -11.23 -10.91
N GLU A 146 0.18 -12.23 -10.94
CA GLU A 146 0.21 -13.33 -11.91
C GLU A 146 -1.18 -13.63 -12.46
N MET A 147 -1.22 -14.09 -13.72
CA MET A 147 -2.46 -14.58 -14.30
C MET A 147 -2.79 -15.95 -13.68
N ALA A 148 -4.00 -16.06 -13.12
CA ALA A 148 -4.48 -17.30 -12.55
C ALA A 148 -5.89 -17.61 -13.06
N PRO A 149 -6.25 -18.91 -13.20
CA PRO A 149 -7.61 -19.32 -13.49
C PRO A 149 -8.48 -19.15 -12.23
N VAL A 150 -9.51 -18.32 -12.33
CA VAL A 150 -10.46 -18.07 -11.23
C VAL A 150 -11.84 -18.52 -11.65
N TRP A 151 -12.49 -19.34 -10.82
CA TRP A 151 -13.84 -19.80 -11.07
C TRP A 151 -14.83 -18.63 -10.94
N ASN A 152 -15.63 -18.40 -11.99
CA ASN A 152 -16.61 -17.32 -12.03
C ASN A 152 -18.07 -17.76 -11.77
N GLY A 153 -18.25 -19.02 -11.37
CA GLY A 153 -19.56 -19.66 -11.19
C GLY A 153 -19.97 -20.53 -12.38
N LYS A 154 -19.29 -20.42 -13.53
CA LYS A 154 -19.61 -21.15 -14.78
C LYS A 154 -18.37 -21.79 -15.41
N GLU A 155 -17.25 -21.06 -15.43
CA GLU A 155 -16.01 -21.51 -16.07
C GLU A 155 -14.80 -20.86 -15.37
N PHE A 156 -13.61 -21.36 -15.64
CA PHE A 156 -12.35 -20.75 -15.20
C PHE A 156 -11.99 -19.59 -16.13
N ALA A 157 -12.12 -18.37 -15.61
CA ALA A 157 -11.71 -17.17 -16.32
C ALA A 157 -10.29 -16.75 -15.91
N PRO A 158 -9.42 -16.31 -16.85
CA PRO A 158 -8.11 -15.78 -16.50
C PRO A 158 -8.28 -14.42 -15.78
N ARG A 159 -7.69 -14.30 -14.59
CA ARG A 159 -7.70 -13.07 -13.80
C ARG A 159 -6.29 -12.72 -13.35
N LEU A 160 -5.96 -11.43 -13.34
CA LEU A 160 -4.70 -10.96 -12.78
C LEU A 160 -4.83 -10.88 -11.26
N MET A 161 -4.16 -11.81 -10.57
CA MET A 161 -4.19 -11.93 -9.11
C MET A 161 -2.98 -11.24 -8.51
N LEU A 162 -3.20 -10.47 -7.45
CA LEU A 162 -2.16 -9.80 -6.68
C LEU A 162 -2.09 -10.45 -5.30
N PRO A 163 -1.05 -11.24 -5.00
CA PRO A 163 -0.88 -11.80 -3.67
C PRO A 163 -0.54 -10.70 -2.67
N LEU A 164 -1.27 -10.67 -1.56
CA LEU A 164 -1.08 -9.76 -0.45
C LEU A 164 -0.81 -10.57 0.81
N SER A 165 0.13 -10.12 1.63
CA SER A 165 0.41 -10.67 2.96
C SER A 165 0.35 -9.55 4.00
N LEU A 166 -0.19 -9.84 5.17
CA LEU A 166 -0.33 -8.89 6.27
C LEU A 166 0.38 -9.45 7.49
N SER A 167 1.36 -8.71 8.00
CA SER A 167 1.94 -8.97 9.32
C SER A 167 1.46 -7.91 10.30
N PHE A 168 1.21 -8.32 11.55
CA PHE A 168 0.70 -7.41 12.56
C PHE A 168 1.14 -7.82 13.98
N ASP A 169 1.14 -6.86 14.87
CA ASP A 169 1.38 -7.07 16.30
C ASP A 169 0.15 -7.72 16.95
N HIS A 170 0.28 -9.00 17.32
CA HIS A 170 -0.85 -9.79 17.86
C HIS A 170 -1.28 -9.36 19.27
N ARG A 171 -0.57 -8.42 19.89
CA ARG A 171 -1.03 -7.76 21.14
C ARG A 171 -2.14 -6.73 20.86
N VAL A 172 -2.24 -6.23 19.62
CA VAL A 172 -3.16 -5.17 19.22
C VAL A 172 -4.25 -5.69 18.27
N ILE A 173 -3.89 -6.55 17.33
CA ILE A 173 -4.72 -7.04 16.24
C ILE A 173 -4.83 -8.54 16.35
N ASP A 174 -6.03 -9.07 16.27
CA ASP A 174 -6.26 -10.52 16.17
C ASP A 174 -6.38 -11.00 14.72
N GLY A 175 -6.39 -12.33 14.53
CA GLY A 175 -6.45 -12.94 13.21
C GLY A 175 -7.73 -12.63 12.45
N ALA A 176 -8.86 -12.48 13.15
CA ALA A 176 -10.15 -12.15 12.53
C ALA A 176 -10.16 -10.70 12.01
N ASP A 177 -9.61 -9.78 12.80
CA ASP A 177 -9.45 -8.37 12.39
C ASP A 177 -8.49 -8.26 11.21
N GLY A 178 -7.36 -9.01 11.24
CA GLY A 178 -6.43 -9.09 10.11
C GLY A 178 -7.08 -9.58 8.81
N ALA A 179 -7.89 -10.64 8.91
CA ALA A 179 -8.62 -11.19 7.77
C ALA A 179 -9.66 -10.20 7.21
N ARG A 180 -10.42 -9.51 8.08
CA ARG A 180 -11.41 -8.49 7.67
C ARG A 180 -10.71 -7.30 6.99
N PHE A 181 -9.58 -6.84 7.53
CA PHE A 181 -8.79 -5.76 6.96
C PHE A 181 -8.29 -6.10 5.55
N LEU A 182 -7.70 -7.28 5.36
CA LEU A 182 -7.28 -7.75 4.02
C LEU A 182 -8.45 -7.91 3.07
N SER A 183 -9.58 -8.47 3.53
CA SER A 183 -10.79 -8.63 2.72
C SER A 183 -11.35 -7.28 2.28
N TYR A 184 -11.26 -6.26 3.13
CA TYR A 184 -11.68 -4.90 2.79
C TYR A 184 -10.77 -4.31 1.70
N ILE A 185 -9.45 -4.39 1.86
CA ILE A 185 -8.47 -3.94 0.85
C ILE A 185 -8.72 -4.66 -0.48
N ASN A 186 -8.90 -5.98 -0.45
CA ASN A 186 -9.23 -6.76 -1.64
C ASN A 186 -10.50 -6.24 -2.33
N GLY A 187 -11.56 -5.98 -1.58
CA GLY A 187 -12.82 -5.43 -2.11
C GLY A 187 -12.66 -4.07 -2.78
N VAL A 188 -11.79 -3.21 -2.24
CA VAL A 188 -11.48 -1.89 -2.82
C VAL A 188 -10.64 -2.02 -4.09
N LEU A 189 -9.63 -2.90 -4.09
CA LEU A 189 -8.77 -3.12 -5.26
C LEU A 189 -9.48 -3.88 -6.39
N ALA A 190 -10.45 -4.74 -6.06
CA ALA A 190 -11.26 -5.46 -7.05
C ALA A 190 -12.29 -4.54 -7.75
N ASP A 191 -12.72 -3.48 -7.09
CA ASP A 191 -13.62 -2.47 -7.64
C ASP A 191 -13.17 -1.06 -7.24
N ILE A 192 -12.42 -0.40 -8.12
CA ILE A 192 -11.85 0.93 -7.87
C ILE A 192 -12.90 2.03 -7.62
N ARG A 193 -14.16 1.82 -8.02
CA ARG A 193 -15.26 2.77 -7.71
C ARG A 193 -15.43 2.95 -6.22
N ARG A 194 -15.09 1.93 -5.43
CA ARG A 194 -15.08 1.99 -3.97
C ARG A 194 -14.07 2.98 -3.39
N LEU A 195 -13.09 3.44 -4.18
CA LEU A 195 -12.16 4.49 -3.74
C LEU A 195 -12.80 5.87 -3.61
N VAL A 196 -13.92 6.11 -4.31
CA VAL A 196 -14.64 7.40 -4.31
C VAL A 196 -15.93 7.38 -3.50
N MET A 197 -16.31 6.24 -2.94
CA MET A 197 -17.45 6.03 -2.04
C MET A 197 -16.97 6.07 -0.58
#